data_d356af8dc8742182e704da007e81f822
#
_entry.id   d356af8dc8742182e704da007e81f822
#
_cell.length_a   1.000
_cell.length_b   1.000
_cell.length_c   1.000
_cell.angle_alpha   90.00
_cell.angle_beta   90.00
_cell.angle_gamma   90.00
#
_symmetry.space_group_name_H-M   'P 1'
#
loop_
_entity.id
_entity.type
_entity.pdbx_description
1 polymer ?
#
loop_
_entity_poly.entity_id
_entity_poly.type
_entity_poly.pdbx_seq_one_letter_code
_entity_poly.pdbx_strand_id
1 'polypeptide(L)'
;MMYFLFILLGFVLGSTLFAYWIPRLFFKTDITKVPPDHNPGVANAYMQAGFFAGTLSLLCELFKGAVPVFLADRILDRDSMLFALVMAAPVFGHAFPFFQKERGGKAIAVSFGVMIGLFPEIHPLFCLIFYYILFSLVLTLRPHSFRSVITYGLFTLTV
;
A
#
# COMPACT_ATOMS: atom_id res chain seq x y z
N MET A 1 -17.06 3.71 18.52
CA MET A 1 -16.32 2.47 18.88
C MET A 1 -15.92 1.67 17.65
N MET A 2 -16.82 1.38 16.71
CA MET A 2 -16.51 0.55 15.50
C MET A 2 -15.44 1.16 14.60
N TYR A 3 -15.45 2.47 14.32
CA TYR A 3 -14.37 3.10 13.54
C TYR A 3 -12.99 2.84 14.15
N PHE A 4 -12.86 2.97 15.46
CA PHE A 4 -11.59 2.72 16.15
C PHE A 4 -11.09 1.27 15.96
N LEU A 5 -11.99 0.30 15.99
CA LEU A 5 -11.64 -1.10 15.73
C LEU A 5 -11.11 -1.30 14.31
N PHE A 6 -11.74 -0.69 13.30
CA PHE A 6 -11.26 -0.79 11.91
C PHE A 6 -9.96 0.00 11.66
N ILE A 7 -9.77 1.14 12.33
CA ILE A 7 -8.49 1.86 12.31
C ILE A 7 -7.39 0.98 12.89
N LEU A 8 -7.61 0.37 14.05
CA LEU A 8 -6.65 -0.53 14.68
C LEU A 8 -6.36 -1.75 13.80
N LEU A 9 -7.40 -2.39 13.27
CA LEU A 9 -7.27 -3.52 12.35
C LEU A 9 -6.45 -3.14 11.11
N GLY A 10 -6.79 -2.02 10.47
CA GLY A 10 -6.08 -1.52 9.30
C GLY A 10 -4.62 -1.22 9.59
N PHE A 11 -4.32 -0.57 10.71
CA PHE A 11 -2.96 -0.28 11.13
C PHE A 11 -2.15 -1.55 11.42
N VAL A 12 -2.70 -2.51 12.13
CA VAL A 12 -2.03 -3.78 12.47
C VAL A 12 -1.74 -4.59 11.20
N LEU A 13 -2.74 -4.76 10.32
CA LEU A 13 -2.55 -5.43 9.03
C LEU A 13 -1.54 -4.68 8.16
N GLY A 14 -1.64 -3.36 8.09
CA GLY A 14 -0.69 -2.50 7.39
C GLY A 14 0.74 -2.68 7.87
N SER A 15 0.94 -2.82 9.18
CA SER A 15 2.26 -3.01 9.80
C SER A 15 2.93 -4.34 9.45
N THR A 16 2.18 -5.30 8.90
CA THR A 16 2.76 -6.56 8.40
C THR A 16 3.35 -6.32 7.02
N LEU A 17 4.66 -6.26 6.90
CA LEU A 17 5.36 -6.04 5.62
C LEU A 17 5.50 -7.36 4.86
N PHE A 18 4.44 -7.80 4.16
CA PHE A 18 4.45 -9.06 3.42
C PHE A 18 5.54 -9.09 2.34
N ALA A 19 5.79 -7.97 1.66
CA ALA A 19 6.83 -7.86 0.67
C ALA A 19 8.26 -8.04 1.24
N TYR A 20 8.45 -7.88 2.54
CA TYR A 20 9.68 -8.22 3.25
C TYR A 20 9.69 -9.68 3.72
N TRP A 21 8.60 -10.11 4.39
CA TRP A 21 8.56 -11.41 5.02
C TRP A 21 8.48 -12.58 4.03
N ILE A 22 7.72 -12.45 2.93
CA ILE A 22 7.54 -13.52 1.95
C ILE A 22 8.88 -13.89 1.29
N PRO A 23 9.66 -12.95 0.70
CA PRO A 23 10.98 -13.27 0.17
C PRO A 23 11.92 -13.89 1.21
N ARG A 24 11.91 -13.35 2.42
CA ARG A 24 12.83 -13.79 3.48
C ARG A 24 12.53 -15.20 3.97
N LEU A 25 11.25 -15.53 4.23
CA LEU A 25 10.85 -16.81 4.82
C LEU A 25 10.78 -17.94 3.80
N PHE A 26 10.21 -17.68 2.62
CA PHE A 26 9.95 -18.72 1.63
C PHE A 26 11.03 -18.83 0.55
N PHE A 27 11.74 -17.74 0.25
CA PHE A 27 12.75 -17.70 -0.81
C PHE A 27 14.16 -17.43 -0.27
N LYS A 28 14.34 -17.33 1.05
CA LYS A 28 15.62 -17.10 1.74
C LYS A 28 16.37 -15.85 1.23
N THR A 29 15.65 -14.86 0.72
CA THR A 29 16.19 -13.64 0.12
C THR A 29 15.86 -12.43 0.97
N ASP A 30 16.87 -11.69 1.43
CA ASP A 30 16.69 -10.43 2.15
C ASP A 30 16.76 -9.26 1.17
N ILE A 31 15.59 -8.79 0.74
CA ILE A 31 15.45 -7.73 -0.27
C ILE A 31 15.88 -6.35 0.21
N THR A 32 16.08 -6.15 1.51
CA THR A 32 16.48 -4.86 2.08
C THR A 32 17.99 -4.63 2.06
N LYS A 33 18.78 -5.68 1.75
CA LYS A 33 20.23 -5.57 1.68
C LYS A 33 20.75 -5.02 0.35
N VAL A 34 19.89 -4.88 -0.64
CA VAL A 34 20.30 -4.51 -2.01
C VAL A 34 20.04 -3.03 -2.30
N PRO A 35 21.09 -2.28 -2.75
CA PRO A 35 20.94 -0.90 -3.19
C PRO A 35 19.99 -0.78 -4.41
N PRO A 36 19.44 0.43 -4.70
CA PRO A 36 19.81 1.71 -4.08
C PRO A 36 18.97 2.14 -2.89
N ASP A 37 17.77 1.60 -2.67
CA ASP A 37 16.82 2.21 -1.73
C ASP A 37 16.52 1.39 -0.47
N HIS A 38 17.06 0.16 -0.40
CA HIS A 38 16.86 -0.75 0.76
C HIS A 38 15.39 -0.91 1.18
N ASN A 39 14.45 -0.73 0.24
CA ASN A 39 13.03 -0.65 0.51
C ASN A 39 12.39 -2.06 0.62
N PRO A 40 11.64 -2.37 1.68
CA PRO A 40 10.93 -3.64 1.84
C PRO A 40 9.65 -3.70 0.97
N GLY A 41 9.74 -3.33 -0.30
CA GLY A 41 8.59 -3.19 -1.18
C GLY A 41 8.51 -4.26 -2.27
N VAL A 42 7.32 -4.38 -2.86
CA VAL A 42 6.98 -5.35 -3.91
C VAL A 42 7.95 -5.32 -5.11
N ALA A 43 8.36 -4.13 -5.55
CA ALA A 43 9.31 -4.01 -6.66
C ALA A 43 10.64 -4.72 -6.36
N ASN A 44 11.18 -4.56 -5.15
CA ASN A 44 12.39 -5.26 -4.72
C ASN A 44 12.15 -6.77 -4.56
N ALA A 45 10.95 -7.20 -4.14
CA ALA A 45 10.60 -8.61 -4.10
C ALA A 45 10.63 -9.24 -5.50
N TYR A 46 10.09 -8.55 -6.54
CA TYR A 46 10.21 -9.01 -7.92
C TYR A 46 11.66 -9.07 -8.41
N MET A 47 12.43 -8.02 -8.17
CA MET A 47 13.81 -7.91 -8.68
C MET A 47 14.76 -8.88 -7.99
N GLN A 48 14.61 -9.13 -6.70
CA GLN A 48 15.59 -9.85 -5.89
C GLN A 48 15.21 -11.32 -5.61
N ALA A 49 13.91 -11.60 -5.46
CA ALA A 49 13.40 -12.94 -5.13
C ALA A 49 12.61 -13.58 -6.28
N GLY A 50 12.46 -12.88 -7.40
CA GLY A 50 11.84 -13.38 -8.62
C GLY A 50 10.32 -13.21 -8.69
N PHE A 51 9.75 -13.68 -9.82
CA PHE A 51 8.38 -13.44 -10.20
C PHE A 51 7.36 -13.97 -9.17
N PHE A 52 7.52 -15.20 -8.70
CA PHE A 52 6.56 -15.79 -7.75
C PHE A 52 6.56 -15.08 -6.39
N ALA A 53 7.74 -14.76 -5.86
CA ALA A 53 7.87 -14.03 -4.61
C ALA A 53 7.26 -12.62 -4.72
N GLY A 54 7.54 -11.93 -5.83
CA GLY A 54 6.99 -10.61 -6.10
C GLY A 54 5.48 -10.62 -6.24
N THR A 55 4.91 -11.59 -6.98
CA THR A 55 3.46 -11.69 -7.19
C THR A 55 2.73 -12.03 -5.89
N LEU A 56 3.22 -12.99 -5.12
CA LEU A 56 2.63 -13.32 -3.83
C LEU A 56 2.70 -12.12 -2.87
N SER A 57 3.83 -11.42 -2.83
CA SER A 57 4.01 -10.20 -2.06
C SER A 57 3.00 -9.12 -2.48
N LEU A 58 2.85 -8.88 -3.79
CA LEU A 58 1.91 -7.90 -4.32
C LEU A 58 0.47 -8.21 -3.89
N LEU A 59 0.03 -9.46 -4.07
CA LEU A 59 -1.32 -9.86 -3.68
C LEU A 59 -1.57 -9.64 -2.20
N CYS A 60 -0.64 -10.07 -1.34
CA CYS A 60 -0.77 -9.87 0.11
C CYS A 60 -0.77 -8.38 0.51
N GLU A 61 0.04 -7.54 -0.15
CA GLU A 61 0.07 -6.09 0.09
C GLU A 61 -1.25 -5.41 -0.36
N LEU A 62 -1.83 -5.85 -1.47
CA LEU A 62 -3.16 -5.38 -1.92
C LEU A 62 -4.25 -5.82 -0.93
N PHE A 63 -4.26 -7.09 -0.53
CA PHE A 63 -5.27 -7.64 0.38
C PHE A 63 -5.25 -6.96 1.75
N LYS A 64 -4.08 -6.68 2.33
CA LYS A 64 -4.01 -6.03 3.64
C LYS A 64 -4.55 -4.59 3.63
N GLY A 65 -4.47 -3.90 2.48
CA GLY A 65 -5.11 -2.60 2.28
C GLY A 65 -6.62 -2.73 2.04
N ALA A 66 -7.02 -3.69 1.17
CA ALA A 66 -8.40 -3.85 0.73
C ALA A 66 -9.32 -4.38 1.83
N VAL A 67 -8.92 -5.42 2.54
CA VAL A 67 -9.79 -6.14 3.49
C VAL A 67 -10.35 -5.25 4.60
N PRO A 68 -9.54 -4.47 5.36
CA PRO A 68 -10.08 -3.65 6.44
C PRO A 68 -11.03 -2.57 5.92
N VAL A 69 -10.74 -1.98 4.77
CA VAL A 69 -11.56 -0.94 4.15
C VAL A 69 -12.87 -1.53 3.61
N PHE A 70 -12.80 -2.65 2.89
CA PHE A 70 -13.98 -3.34 2.35
C PHE A 70 -14.96 -3.75 3.44
N LEU A 71 -14.46 -4.30 4.54
CA LEU A 71 -15.30 -4.69 5.68
C LEU A 71 -15.89 -3.46 6.39
N ALA A 72 -15.10 -2.42 6.57
CA ALA A 72 -15.56 -1.16 7.17
C ALA A 72 -16.67 -0.51 6.34
N ASP A 73 -16.52 -0.48 5.03
CA ASP A 73 -17.46 0.12 4.09
C ASP A 73 -18.87 -0.52 4.10
N ARG A 74 -18.95 -1.78 4.55
CA ARG A 74 -20.23 -2.50 4.69
C ARG A 74 -20.96 -2.23 5.99
N ILE A 75 -20.28 -1.63 6.98
CA ILE A 75 -20.76 -1.53 8.36
C ILE A 75 -20.81 -0.07 8.82
N LEU A 76 -19.90 0.76 8.29
CA LEU A 76 -19.71 2.13 8.73
C LEU A 76 -20.24 3.13 7.70
N ASP A 77 -20.60 4.30 8.17
CA ASP A 77 -20.93 5.42 7.31
C ASP A 77 -19.68 5.95 6.61
N ARG A 78 -19.68 5.86 5.28
CA ARG A 78 -18.56 6.29 4.41
C ARG A 78 -18.38 7.81 4.42
N ASP A 79 -19.47 8.60 4.62
CA ASP A 79 -19.43 10.05 4.59
C ASP A 79 -18.84 10.65 5.88
N SER A 80 -18.63 9.82 6.90
CA SER A 80 -17.98 10.24 8.13
C SER A 80 -16.49 10.53 7.91
N MET A 81 -16.00 11.66 8.44
CA MET A 81 -14.55 11.97 8.44
C MET A 81 -13.70 10.87 9.11
N LEU A 82 -14.29 10.09 10.04
CA LEU A 82 -13.59 8.97 10.66
C LEU A 82 -13.32 7.83 9.68
N PHE A 83 -14.10 7.72 8.59
CA PHE A 83 -13.85 6.73 7.55
C PHE A 83 -12.54 7.01 6.80
N ALA A 84 -12.18 8.28 6.62
CA ALA A 84 -10.88 8.63 6.05
C ALA A 84 -9.71 8.10 6.90
N LEU A 85 -9.85 8.07 8.24
CA LEU A 85 -8.85 7.47 9.14
C LEU A 85 -8.79 5.94 8.99
N VAL A 86 -9.93 5.29 8.74
CA VAL A 86 -9.97 3.84 8.44
C VAL A 86 -9.18 3.55 7.16
N MET A 87 -9.37 4.35 6.11
CA MET A 87 -8.64 4.21 4.84
C MET A 87 -7.14 4.51 4.99
N ALA A 88 -6.78 5.51 5.79
CA ALA A 88 -5.39 5.89 6.02
C ALA A 88 -4.62 4.87 6.87
N ALA A 89 -5.30 4.15 7.76
CA ALA A 89 -4.66 3.29 8.75
C ALA A 89 -3.76 2.18 8.15
N PRO A 90 -4.16 1.42 7.11
CA PRO A 90 -3.27 0.44 6.49
C PRO A 90 -2.03 1.06 5.84
N VAL A 91 -2.17 2.26 5.27
CA VAL A 91 -1.09 3.01 4.64
C VAL A 91 -0.08 3.47 5.70
N PHE A 92 -0.57 4.04 6.81
CA PHE A 92 0.27 4.43 7.94
C PHE A 92 0.96 3.22 8.58
N GLY A 93 0.25 2.10 8.78
CA GLY A 93 0.84 0.88 9.30
C GLY A 93 1.98 0.36 8.42
N HIS A 94 1.86 0.44 7.09
CA HIS A 94 2.92 0.04 6.16
C HIS A 94 4.12 1.00 6.18
N ALA A 95 3.87 2.31 6.30
CA ALA A 95 4.92 3.31 6.35
C ALA A 95 5.67 3.32 7.70
N PHE A 96 4.95 3.04 8.79
CA PHE A 96 5.47 3.03 10.16
C PHE A 96 5.13 1.70 10.86
N PRO A 97 5.74 0.58 10.45
CA PRO A 97 5.36 -0.75 10.90
C PRO A 97 5.68 -0.95 12.38
N PHE A 98 4.68 -1.40 13.15
CA PHE A 98 4.84 -1.66 14.56
C PHE A 98 5.74 -2.88 14.85
N PHE A 99 5.65 -3.91 14.00
CA PHE A 99 6.34 -5.19 14.19
C PHE A 99 7.78 -5.22 13.69
N GLN A 100 8.24 -4.17 13.04
CA GLN A 100 9.60 -4.10 12.50
C GLN A 100 10.32 -2.85 12.97
N LYS A 101 11.58 -3.04 13.41
CA LYS A 101 12.49 -1.93 13.73
C LYS A 101 13.07 -1.26 12.48
N GLU A 102 12.92 -1.91 11.32
CA GLU A 102 13.40 -1.44 10.04
C GLU A 102 12.44 -0.41 9.42
N ARG A 103 12.92 0.34 8.45
CA ARG A 103 12.11 1.36 7.76
C ARG A 103 10.91 0.70 7.09
N GLY A 104 9.75 1.33 7.20
CA GLY A 104 8.55 0.95 6.46
C GLY A 104 8.73 1.12 4.95
N GLY A 105 7.77 0.57 4.20
CA GLY A 105 7.74 0.70 2.74
C GLY A 105 7.08 2.00 2.27
N LYS A 106 7.04 2.18 0.95
CA LYS A 106 6.43 3.36 0.29
C LYS A 106 4.90 3.30 0.25
N ALA A 107 4.28 2.24 0.74
CA ALA A 107 2.85 1.98 0.83
C ALA A 107 2.07 2.03 -0.51
N ILE A 108 2.73 2.05 -1.67
CA ILE A 108 2.08 2.20 -2.98
C ILE A 108 1.08 1.07 -3.22
N ALA A 109 1.50 -0.20 -3.10
CA ALA A 109 0.62 -1.36 -3.29
C ALA A 109 -0.54 -1.37 -2.28
N VAL A 110 -0.27 -0.99 -1.02
CA VAL A 110 -1.31 -0.88 0.01
C VAL A 110 -2.35 0.19 -0.33
N SER A 111 -1.93 1.34 -0.87
CA SER A 111 -2.86 2.39 -1.31
C SER A 111 -3.77 1.92 -2.44
N PHE A 112 -3.25 1.17 -3.41
CA PHE A 112 -4.09 0.50 -4.41
C PHE A 112 -5.07 -0.50 -3.76
N GLY A 113 -4.61 -1.24 -2.77
CA GLY A 113 -5.47 -2.12 -1.97
C GLY A 113 -6.61 -1.38 -1.29
N VAL A 114 -6.32 -0.24 -0.64
CA VAL A 114 -7.34 0.62 -0.02
C VAL A 114 -8.39 1.06 -1.04
N MET A 115 -7.97 1.50 -2.25
CA MET A 115 -8.92 1.88 -3.31
C MET A 115 -9.75 0.69 -3.80
N ILE A 116 -9.17 -0.50 -3.91
CA ILE A 116 -9.91 -1.74 -4.21
C ILE A 116 -10.95 -2.05 -3.13
N GLY A 117 -10.64 -1.76 -1.86
CA GLY A 117 -11.54 -1.96 -0.73
C GLY A 117 -12.82 -1.12 -0.79
N LEU A 118 -12.85 -0.06 -1.59
CA LEU A 118 -14.04 0.78 -1.80
C LEU A 118 -15.05 0.18 -2.82
N PHE A 119 -14.79 -1.01 -3.35
CA PHE A 119 -15.70 -1.61 -4.33
C PHE A 119 -17.16 -1.65 -3.83
N PRO A 120 -18.18 -1.24 -4.66
CA PRO A 120 -18.12 -1.04 -6.12
C PRO A 120 -17.65 0.35 -6.59
N GLU A 121 -17.27 1.26 -5.70
CA GLU A 121 -16.73 2.56 -6.10
C GLU A 121 -15.29 2.38 -6.64
N ILE A 122 -15.16 2.37 -7.96
CA ILE A 122 -13.87 2.12 -8.64
C ILE A 122 -13.20 3.38 -9.19
N HIS A 123 -13.89 4.52 -9.16
CA HIS A 123 -13.37 5.79 -9.68
C HIS A 123 -12.03 6.20 -9.03
N PRO A 124 -11.86 6.17 -7.68
CA PRO A 124 -10.58 6.51 -7.06
C PRO A 124 -9.44 5.57 -7.49
N LEU A 125 -9.74 4.28 -7.68
CA LEU A 125 -8.76 3.31 -8.15
C LEU A 125 -8.24 3.67 -9.54
N PHE A 126 -9.14 3.97 -10.49
CA PHE A 126 -8.74 4.34 -11.85
C PHE A 126 -7.99 5.67 -11.90
N CYS A 127 -8.36 6.66 -11.10
CA CYS A 127 -7.61 7.90 -10.98
C CYS A 127 -6.17 7.65 -10.50
N LEU A 128 -5.99 6.82 -9.48
CA LEU A 128 -4.66 6.49 -8.96
C LEU A 128 -3.82 5.72 -9.99
N ILE A 129 -4.41 4.75 -10.70
CA ILE A 129 -3.77 4.02 -11.81
C ILE A 129 -3.32 4.99 -12.90
N PHE A 130 -4.21 5.88 -13.33
CA PHE A 130 -3.93 6.84 -14.38
C PHE A 130 -2.71 7.71 -14.03
N TYR A 131 -2.68 8.34 -12.85
CA TYR A 131 -1.56 9.17 -12.44
C TYR A 131 -0.25 8.39 -12.26
N TYR A 132 -0.31 7.15 -11.75
CA TYR A 132 0.90 6.33 -11.66
C TYR A 132 1.45 5.94 -13.02
N ILE A 133 0.61 5.60 -13.99
CA ILE A 133 1.03 5.31 -15.37
C ILE A 133 1.59 6.58 -16.00
N LEU A 134 0.88 7.69 -15.90
CA LEU A 134 1.29 8.97 -16.48
C LEU A 134 2.70 9.38 -16.02
N PHE A 135 2.95 9.37 -14.70
CA PHE A 135 4.23 9.84 -14.14
C PHE A 135 5.32 8.77 -14.06
N SER A 136 4.98 7.50 -14.30
CA SER A 136 5.98 6.42 -14.33
C SER A 136 6.45 6.09 -15.74
N LEU A 137 5.55 6.13 -16.72
CA LEU A 137 5.82 5.67 -18.09
C LEU A 137 5.84 6.82 -19.11
N VAL A 138 4.93 7.80 -18.99
CA VAL A 138 4.81 8.86 -19.98
C VAL A 138 5.74 10.04 -19.65
N LEU A 139 5.57 10.65 -18.49
CA LEU A 139 6.35 11.83 -18.07
C LEU A 139 7.60 11.48 -17.25
N THR A 140 7.76 10.21 -16.84
CA THR A 140 8.93 9.64 -16.15
C THR A 140 9.57 10.54 -15.09
N LEU A 141 8.79 10.98 -14.09
CA LEU A 141 9.29 11.86 -13.03
C LEU A 141 10.33 11.14 -12.15
N ARG A 142 11.46 11.79 -11.93
CA ARG A 142 12.55 11.33 -11.03
C ARG A 142 12.89 12.44 -10.04
N PRO A 143 13.30 12.14 -8.80
CA PRO A 143 13.41 10.81 -8.19
C PRO A 143 12.03 10.20 -7.87
N HIS A 144 12.02 8.92 -7.48
CA HIS A 144 10.81 8.15 -7.19
C HIS A 144 9.92 8.78 -6.11
N SER A 145 10.52 9.42 -5.09
CA SER A 145 9.81 10.13 -4.03
C SER A 145 9.03 11.33 -4.56
N PHE A 146 9.65 12.13 -5.43
CA PHE A 146 9.01 13.28 -6.08
C PHE A 146 7.80 12.84 -6.93
N ARG A 147 7.97 11.76 -7.73
CA ARG A 147 6.87 11.16 -8.48
C ARG A 147 5.69 10.80 -7.58
N SER A 148 5.94 10.13 -6.46
CA SER A 148 4.86 9.75 -5.53
C SER A 148 4.14 10.96 -4.94
N VAL A 149 4.86 12.00 -4.55
CA VAL A 149 4.26 13.24 -4.03
C VAL A 149 3.33 13.89 -5.06
N ILE A 150 3.79 14.04 -6.31
CA ILE A 150 2.97 14.62 -7.40
C ILE A 150 1.75 13.73 -7.69
N THR A 151 1.95 12.41 -7.77
CA THR A 151 0.86 11.45 -8.01
C THR A 151 -0.23 11.58 -6.96
N TYR A 152 0.12 11.50 -5.68
CA TYR A 152 -0.87 11.59 -4.60
C TYR A 152 -1.46 12.99 -4.47
N GLY A 153 -0.69 14.05 -4.70
CA GLY A 153 -1.19 15.41 -4.68
C GLY A 153 -2.29 15.64 -5.73
N LEU A 154 -2.03 15.25 -6.99
CA LEU A 154 -3.03 15.36 -8.06
C LEU A 154 -4.21 14.39 -7.85
N PHE A 155 -3.96 13.18 -7.39
CA PHE A 155 -5.01 12.24 -7.01
C PHE A 155 -5.97 12.88 -6.00
N THR A 156 -5.46 13.49 -4.93
CA THR A 156 -6.30 14.14 -3.88
C THR A 156 -7.11 15.31 -4.41
N LEU A 157 -6.62 16.01 -5.45
CA LEU A 157 -7.36 17.12 -6.07
C LEU A 157 -8.44 16.66 -7.05
N THR A 158 -8.40 15.40 -7.49
CA THR A 158 -9.28 14.84 -8.52
C THR A 158 -10.42 14.02 -7.93
N VAL A 159 -10.22 13.43 -6.77
CA VAL A 159 -11.16 12.57 -6.04
C VAL A 159 -11.77 13.33 -4.87
#